data_bf66f9b762e9d09be7860898d26caa62
#
_entry.id   bf66f9b762e9d09be7860898d26caa62
#
_cell.length_a   1.000
_cell.length_b   1.000
_cell.length_c   1.000
_cell.angle_alpha   90.00
_cell.angle_beta   90.00
_cell.angle_gamma   90.00
#
_symmetry.space_group_name_H-M   'P 1'
#
loop_
_entity.id
_entity.type
_entity.pdbx_description
1 polymer ?
#
loop_
_entity_poly.entity_id
_entity_poly.type
_entity_poly.pdbx_seq_one_letter_code
_entity_poly.pdbx_strand_id
1 'polypeptide(L)'
;MKDAIPSIVPNDIDKHVTHHYVENKGVHIHYASIGKRPLIVMIHGFPDFWYTWRNQMVALAPLFQVVALDLRGYNLSDKPLGGEHYSMHHLVGDVQAVIRHTGRDKAIIIGHDWGGAISWMFAINLPGMTERLIILNCPHPSCITRELAHNPQQQQQSAYARDFQQEGAHKRLTPESLSAWVKDSTAREYYLEAFRRSDFEAMLHYYKQNYPRPPYREVYSPVKVQAPVLQIHGLQDQYLLPGGLKNTWEWLENDCTLVTIRQAGHLVQHDSADLVTHNMLNWLVCQVWLLTLLHYRDILCMFL
;
A
#
# COMPACT_ATOMS: atom_id res chain seq x y z
N MET A 1 -2.98 -22.63 27.59
CA MET A 1 -1.86 -21.70 27.68
C MET A 1 -1.82 -20.98 26.34
N LYS A 2 -2.03 -19.65 26.30
CA LYS A 2 -1.87 -18.85 25.08
C LYS A 2 -0.35 -18.77 24.86
N ASP A 3 0.13 -19.36 23.79
CA ASP A 3 1.51 -19.13 23.34
C ASP A 3 1.65 -17.65 23.08
N ALA A 4 2.26 -16.92 24.02
CA ALA A 4 2.58 -15.52 23.83
C ALA A 4 3.58 -15.46 22.66
N ILE A 5 3.19 -14.78 21.58
CA ILE A 5 4.13 -14.49 20.51
C ILE A 5 5.28 -13.73 21.17
N PRO A 6 6.54 -14.20 21.06
CA PRO A 6 7.67 -13.48 21.63
C PRO A 6 7.66 -12.05 21.06
N SER A 7 8.04 -11.06 21.87
CA SER A 7 8.09 -9.67 21.44
C SER A 7 9.11 -9.55 20.29
N ILE A 8 8.58 -9.54 19.06
CA ILE A 8 9.41 -9.41 17.85
C ILE A 8 9.87 -7.95 17.76
N VAL A 9 11.18 -7.74 17.66
CA VAL A 9 11.74 -6.44 17.35
C VAL A 9 11.47 -6.17 15.85
N PRO A 10 10.85 -5.06 15.46
CA PRO A 10 10.50 -4.81 14.05
C PRO A 10 11.68 -4.93 13.08
N ASN A 11 12.86 -4.49 13.45
CA ASN A 11 14.05 -4.60 12.60
C ASN A 11 14.50 -6.06 12.39
N ASP A 12 14.10 -6.97 13.24
CA ASP A 12 14.43 -8.42 13.14
C ASP A 12 13.31 -9.24 12.50
N ILE A 13 12.27 -8.62 11.97
CA ILE A 13 11.08 -9.32 11.45
C ILE A 13 11.41 -10.36 10.37
N ASP A 14 12.45 -10.12 9.59
CA ASP A 14 12.90 -11.04 8.53
C ASP A 14 13.22 -12.45 9.07
N LYS A 15 13.64 -12.56 10.33
CA LYS A 15 13.89 -13.84 11.01
C LYS A 15 12.60 -14.58 11.44
N HIS A 16 11.46 -13.92 11.36
CA HIS A 16 10.16 -14.39 11.88
C HIS A 16 9.09 -14.57 10.81
N VAL A 17 9.32 -14.06 9.61
CA VAL A 17 8.42 -14.24 8.46
C VAL A 17 8.75 -15.50 7.69
N THR A 18 7.79 -15.97 6.92
CA THR A 18 8.02 -17.00 5.89
C THR A 18 7.95 -16.32 4.53
N HIS A 19 8.96 -16.59 3.70
CA HIS A 19 9.04 -16.06 2.34
C HIS A 19 8.37 -17.02 1.35
N HIS A 20 7.62 -16.47 0.43
CA HIS A 20 6.86 -17.20 -0.58
C HIS A 20 7.01 -16.54 -1.94
N TYR A 21 6.74 -17.33 -2.98
CA TYR A 21 6.66 -16.86 -4.35
C TYR A 21 5.37 -17.36 -5.00
N VAL A 22 4.73 -16.51 -5.77
CA VAL A 22 3.56 -16.86 -6.59
C VAL A 22 3.76 -16.37 -7.99
N GLU A 23 3.36 -17.16 -8.96
CA GLU A 23 3.42 -16.78 -10.38
C GLU A 23 2.15 -16.03 -10.80
N ASN A 24 2.32 -14.93 -11.52
CA ASN A 24 1.29 -14.24 -12.26
C ASN A 24 1.74 -14.02 -13.71
N LYS A 25 1.21 -14.82 -14.65
CA LYS A 25 1.51 -14.73 -16.09
C LYS A 25 3.01 -14.77 -16.40
N GLY A 26 3.72 -15.72 -15.79
CA GLY A 26 5.16 -15.92 -16.00
C GLY A 26 6.06 -15.01 -15.18
N VAL A 27 5.51 -14.18 -14.28
CA VAL A 27 6.27 -13.32 -13.38
C VAL A 27 6.12 -13.81 -11.95
N HIS A 28 7.23 -14.11 -11.28
CA HIS A 28 7.23 -14.52 -9.88
C HIS A 28 7.21 -13.30 -8.96
N ILE A 29 6.20 -13.25 -8.11
CA ILE A 29 6.03 -12.22 -7.10
C ILE A 29 6.40 -12.79 -5.75
N HIS A 30 7.39 -12.18 -5.11
CA HIS A 30 7.78 -12.49 -3.75
C HIS A 30 6.85 -11.84 -2.74
N TYR A 31 6.58 -12.53 -1.63
CA TYR A 31 5.97 -11.92 -0.44
C TYR A 31 6.44 -12.57 0.85
N ALA A 32 6.49 -11.78 1.92
CA ALA A 32 6.75 -12.23 3.28
C ALA A 32 5.42 -12.36 4.03
N SER A 33 5.26 -13.40 4.86
CA SER A 33 4.05 -13.62 5.64
C SER A 33 4.31 -13.96 7.10
N ILE A 34 3.42 -13.50 7.99
CA ILE A 34 3.44 -13.80 9.42
C ILE A 34 2.02 -13.82 9.97
N GLY A 35 1.78 -14.58 11.05
CA GLY A 35 0.48 -14.65 11.73
C GLY A 35 -0.50 -15.61 11.06
N LYS A 36 -1.77 -15.52 11.49
CA LYS A 36 -2.86 -16.40 11.01
C LYS A 36 -4.12 -15.57 10.84
N ARG A 37 -5.06 -16.08 10.00
CA ARG A 37 -6.37 -15.45 9.64
C ARG A 37 -6.91 -14.39 10.60
N PRO A 38 -7.70 -13.38 10.10
CA PRO A 38 -8.01 -13.07 8.68
C PRO A 38 -6.82 -12.49 7.90
N LEU A 39 -6.92 -12.42 6.56
CA LEU A 39 -5.83 -12.01 5.68
C LEU A 39 -5.76 -10.49 5.51
N ILE A 40 -4.57 -9.95 5.70
CA ILE A 40 -4.16 -8.59 5.28
C ILE A 40 -3.09 -8.72 4.20
N VAL A 41 -3.23 -7.97 3.11
CA VAL A 41 -2.19 -7.82 2.07
C VAL A 41 -1.71 -6.38 2.05
N MET A 42 -0.41 -6.19 2.26
CA MET A 42 0.26 -4.89 2.31
C MET A 42 1.11 -4.66 1.06
N ILE A 43 0.97 -3.50 0.44
CA ILE A 43 1.55 -3.14 -0.84
C ILE A 43 2.35 -1.86 -0.66
N HIS A 44 3.67 -1.94 -0.88
CA HIS A 44 4.59 -0.80 -0.77
C HIS A 44 4.55 0.12 -1.99
N GLY A 45 5.23 1.25 -1.89
CA GLY A 45 5.42 2.21 -2.98
C GLY A 45 6.86 2.36 -3.46
N PHE A 46 7.19 3.51 -3.98
CA PHE A 46 8.52 3.88 -4.44
C PHE A 46 9.18 4.91 -3.49
N PRO A 47 10.46 4.78 -3.18
CA PRO A 47 11.32 3.62 -3.33
C PRO A 47 11.26 2.77 -2.06
N ASP A 48 10.64 1.62 -2.15
CA ASP A 48 10.40 0.79 -0.97
C ASP A 48 10.35 -0.71 -1.32
N PHE A 49 10.09 -1.60 -0.33
CA PHE A 49 9.90 -3.03 -0.51
C PHE A 49 9.11 -3.59 0.69
N TRP A 50 8.81 -4.89 0.75
CA TRP A 50 7.96 -5.50 1.76
C TRP A 50 8.31 -5.11 3.21
N TYR A 51 9.58 -4.88 3.51
CA TYR A 51 10.10 -4.57 4.85
C TYR A 51 9.66 -3.20 5.38
N THR A 52 9.14 -2.32 4.54
CA THR A 52 8.52 -1.05 4.96
C THR A 52 7.47 -1.26 6.03
N TRP A 53 6.78 -2.39 5.96
CA TRP A 53 5.67 -2.75 6.82
C TRP A 53 6.08 -3.42 8.14
N ARG A 54 7.37 -3.54 8.45
CA ARG A 54 7.89 -4.27 9.60
C ARG A 54 7.22 -3.93 10.94
N ASN A 55 6.94 -2.64 11.19
CA ASN A 55 6.28 -2.20 12.42
C ASN A 55 4.82 -2.67 12.46
N GLN A 56 4.09 -2.48 11.36
CA GLN A 56 2.69 -2.84 11.22
C GLN A 56 2.51 -4.36 11.20
N MET A 57 3.41 -5.09 10.52
CA MET A 57 3.37 -6.55 10.47
C MET A 57 3.49 -7.18 11.87
N VAL A 58 4.47 -6.74 12.66
CA VAL A 58 4.65 -7.23 14.05
C VAL A 58 3.40 -6.97 14.89
N ALA A 59 2.83 -5.77 14.80
CA ALA A 59 1.69 -5.38 15.62
C ALA A 59 0.38 -6.08 15.20
N LEU A 60 0.21 -6.36 13.91
CA LEU A 60 -1.00 -6.98 13.37
C LEU A 60 -0.97 -8.52 13.39
N ALA A 61 0.22 -9.14 13.37
CA ALA A 61 0.40 -10.59 13.34
C ALA A 61 -0.33 -11.38 14.44
N PRO A 62 -0.51 -10.86 15.67
CA PRO A 62 -1.28 -11.55 16.70
C PRO A 62 -2.74 -11.80 16.33
N LEU A 63 -3.33 -10.95 15.48
CA LEU A 63 -4.76 -10.97 15.14
C LEU A 63 -5.02 -11.35 13.68
N PHE A 64 -4.02 -11.21 12.79
CA PHE A 64 -4.17 -11.34 11.34
C PHE A 64 -3.05 -12.21 10.74
N GLN A 65 -3.35 -12.84 9.61
CA GLN A 65 -2.31 -13.27 8.69
C GLN A 65 -1.91 -12.03 7.89
N VAL A 66 -0.69 -11.56 8.08
CA VAL A 66 -0.16 -10.38 7.41
C VAL A 66 0.79 -10.81 6.30
N VAL A 67 0.52 -10.36 5.10
CA VAL A 67 1.32 -10.61 3.90
C VAL A 67 1.78 -9.26 3.36
N ALA A 68 3.09 -9.10 3.15
CA ALA A 68 3.66 -7.92 2.52
C ALA A 68 4.44 -8.36 1.27
N LEU A 69 4.04 -7.88 0.10
CA LEU A 69 4.67 -8.29 -1.16
C LEU A 69 5.75 -7.32 -1.60
N ASP A 70 6.72 -7.83 -2.36
CA ASP A 70 7.58 -7.01 -3.22
C ASP A 70 6.86 -6.81 -4.56
N LEU A 71 6.68 -5.59 -4.97
CA LEU A 71 6.15 -5.28 -6.30
C LEU A 71 7.11 -5.79 -7.39
N ARG A 72 6.58 -6.17 -8.58
CA ARG A 72 7.45 -6.54 -9.71
C ARG A 72 8.47 -5.43 -10.00
N GLY A 73 9.69 -5.78 -10.33
CA GLY A 73 10.80 -4.82 -10.49
C GLY A 73 11.59 -4.56 -9.20
N TYR A 74 11.06 -4.96 -8.05
CA TYR A 74 11.66 -4.68 -6.73
C TYR A 74 12.20 -5.95 -6.07
N ASN A 75 13.29 -5.79 -5.32
CA ASN A 75 13.90 -6.75 -4.41
C ASN A 75 13.87 -8.20 -4.93
N LEU A 76 13.11 -9.09 -4.33
CA LEU A 76 13.08 -10.53 -4.63
C LEU A 76 12.05 -10.92 -5.71
N SER A 77 11.15 -10.01 -6.12
CA SER A 77 10.24 -10.25 -7.25
C SER A 77 10.96 -10.16 -8.59
N ASP A 78 10.41 -10.81 -9.61
CA ASP A 78 10.92 -10.75 -10.98
C ASP A 78 10.88 -9.33 -11.56
N LYS A 79 11.75 -9.08 -12.54
CA LYS A 79 11.95 -7.80 -13.22
C LYS A 79 11.76 -7.99 -14.73
N PRO A 80 10.52 -8.24 -15.19
CA PRO A 80 10.27 -8.47 -16.62
C PRO A 80 10.71 -7.25 -17.43
N LEU A 81 11.34 -7.52 -18.58
CA LEU A 81 11.78 -6.48 -19.50
C LEU A 81 10.57 -5.90 -20.26
N GLY A 82 10.62 -4.59 -20.51
CA GLY A 82 9.57 -3.89 -21.24
C GLY A 82 8.51 -3.25 -20.33
N GLY A 83 8.17 -2.01 -20.65
CA GLY A 83 7.25 -1.22 -19.83
C GLY A 83 5.82 -1.76 -19.78
N GLU A 84 5.38 -2.47 -20.81
CA GLU A 84 4.05 -3.07 -20.92
C GLU A 84 3.72 -4.02 -19.75
N HIS A 85 4.73 -4.66 -19.17
CA HIS A 85 4.58 -5.54 -18.00
C HIS A 85 4.24 -4.79 -16.71
N TYR A 86 4.34 -3.47 -16.69
CA TYR A 86 4.12 -2.62 -15.50
C TYR A 86 2.83 -1.81 -15.59
N SER A 87 1.91 -2.16 -16.48
CA SER A 87 0.59 -1.54 -16.54
C SER A 87 -0.22 -1.89 -15.29
N MET A 88 -1.14 -1.01 -14.88
CA MET A 88 -1.97 -1.19 -13.69
C MET A 88 -2.71 -2.53 -13.67
N HIS A 89 -3.11 -3.04 -14.84
CA HIS A 89 -3.74 -4.35 -14.95
C HIS A 89 -2.84 -5.50 -14.44
N HIS A 90 -1.55 -5.48 -14.76
CA HIS A 90 -0.61 -6.48 -14.28
C HIS A 90 -0.35 -6.34 -12.79
N LEU A 91 -0.22 -5.11 -12.29
CA LEU A 91 0.02 -4.81 -10.88
C LEU A 91 -1.15 -5.25 -9.98
N VAL A 92 -2.37 -5.00 -10.41
CA VAL A 92 -3.60 -5.51 -9.75
C VAL A 92 -3.65 -7.04 -9.80
N GLY A 93 -3.25 -7.64 -10.94
CA GLY A 93 -3.18 -9.09 -11.09
C GLY A 93 -2.19 -9.76 -10.11
N ASP A 94 -1.07 -9.10 -9.78
CA ASP A 94 -0.10 -9.60 -8.80
C ASP A 94 -0.74 -9.71 -7.40
N VAL A 95 -1.45 -8.69 -6.97
CA VAL A 95 -2.17 -8.70 -5.69
C VAL A 95 -3.22 -9.81 -5.66
N GLN A 96 -3.97 -9.97 -6.76
CA GLN A 96 -4.95 -11.05 -6.89
C GLN A 96 -4.30 -12.43 -6.78
N ALA A 97 -3.15 -12.65 -7.44
CA ALA A 97 -2.40 -13.90 -7.39
C ALA A 97 -1.93 -14.20 -5.96
N VAL A 98 -1.41 -13.21 -5.23
CA VAL A 98 -1.00 -13.35 -3.83
C VAL A 98 -2.17 -13.77 -2.95
N ILE A 99 -3.33 -13.11 -3.05
CA ILE A 99 -4.53 -13.47 -2.27
C ILE A 99 -4.92 -14.93 -2.53
N ARG A 100 -5.03 -15.32 -3.79
CA ARG A 100 -5.39 -16.69 -4.17
C ARG A 100 -4.38 -17.73 -3.69
N HIS A 101 -3.09 -17.41 -3.75
CA HIS A 101 -2.02 -18.31 -3.29
C HIS A 101 -2.08 -18.57 -1.78
N THR A 102 -2.60 -17.62 -0.98
CA THR A 102 -2.87 -17.83 0.45
C THR A 102 -4.09 -18.71 0.73
N GLY A 103 -4.80 -19.18 -0.31
CA GLY A 103 -6.03 -19.96 -0.20
C GLY A 103 -7.24 -19.12 0.23
N ARG A 104 -7.26 -17.83 -0.12
CA ARG A 104 -8.33 -16.87 0.21
C ARG A 104 -8.98 -16.31 -1.05
N ASP A 105 -10.26 -15.95 -0.90
CA ASP A 105 -11.03 -15.29 -1.96
C ASP A 105 -11.04 -13.77 -1.80
N LYS A 106 -10.79 -13.26 -0.58
CA LYS A 106 -10.78 -11.84 -0.26
C LYS A 106 -9.77 -11.51 0.83
N ALA A 107 -9.39 -10.24 0.91
CA ALA A 107 -8.46 -9.72 1.90
C ALA A 107 -8.77 -8.28 2.29
N ILE A 108 -8.22 -7.86 3.43
CA ILE A 108 -8.02 -6.46 3.77
C ILE A 108 -6.80 -5.99 2.99
N ILE A 109 -6.95 -4.92 2.21
CA ILE A 109 -5.88 -4.39 1.36
C ILE A 109 -5.32 -3.13 1.99
N ILE A 110 -4.01 -3.05 2.13
CA ILE A 110 -3.30 -1.88 2.66
C ILE A 110 -2.26 -1.45 1.64
N GLY A 111 -2.26 -0.17 1.25
CA GLY A 111 -1.28 0.34 0.29
C GLY A 111 -0.74 1.72 0.63
N HIS A 112 0.52 1.93 0.30
CA HIS A 112 1.21 3.21 0.42
C HIS A 112 1.75 3.64 -0.94
N ASP A 113 1.64 4.92 -1.31
CA ASP A 113 2.18 5.50 -2.56
C ASP A 113 1.72 4.72 -3.80
N TRP A 114 2.60 4.14 -4.64
CA TRP A 114 2.22 3.25 -5.74
C TRP A 114 1.39 2.05 -5.26
N GLY A 115 1.73 1.49 -4.10
CA GLY A 115 0.90 0.46 -3.47
C GLY A 115 -0.49 0.95 -3.13
N GLY A 116 -0.63 2.22 -2.74
CA GLY A 116 -1.93 2.89 -2.55
C GLY A 116 -2.71 3.03 -3.86
N ALA A 117 -2.05 3.45 -4.94
CA ALA A 117 -2.67 3.55 -6.27
C ALA A 117 -3.15 2.18 -6.77
N ILE A 118 -2.31 1.13 -6.60
CA ILE A 118 -2.67 -0.25 -6.93
C ILE A 118 -3.86 -0.72 -6.08
N SER A 119 -3.87 -0.39 -4.78
CA SER A 119 -4.93 -0.77 -3.84
C SER A 119 -6.27 -0.12 -4.19
N TRP A 120 -6.28 1.16 -4.56
CA TRP A 120 -7.47 1.84 -5.09
C TRP A 120 -8.01 1.12 -6.32
N MET A 121 -7.14 0.86 -7.30
CA MET A 121 -7.53 0.18 -8.55
C MET A 121 -7.95 -1.27 -8.32
N PHE A 122 -7.35 -1.96 -7.35
CA PHE A 122 -7.77 -3.29 -6.93
C PHE A 122 -9.20 -3.26 -6.39
N ALA A 123 -9.50 -2.35 -5.47
CA ALA A 123 -10.82 -2.22 -4.86
C ALA A 123 -11.90 -1.82 -5.88
N ILE A 124 -11.57 -0.97 -6.86
CA ILE A 124 -12.48 -0.56 -7.94
C ILE A 124 -12.77 -1.74 -8.88
N ASN A 125 -11.74 -2.50 -9.29
CA ASN A 125 -11.87 -3.54 -10.32
C ASN A 125 -12.31 -4.90 -9.74
N LEU A 126 -11.99 -5.17 -8.47
CA LEU A 126 -12.21 -6.45 -7.80
C LEU A 126 -12.91 -6.26 -6.44
N PRO A 127 -14.11 -5.62 -6.41
CA PRO A 127 -14.81 -5.31 -5.16
C PRO A 127 -15.11 -6.57 -4.33
N GLY A 128 -15.44 -7.70 -4.97
CA GLY A 128 -15.69 -8.97 -4.28
C GLY A 128 -14.46 -9.58 -3.57
N MET A 129 -13.25 -9.12 -3.90
CA MET A 129 -12.01 -9.56 -3.27
C MET A 129 -11.49 -8.57 -2.21
N THR A 130 -12.10 -7.39 -2.09
CA THR A 130 -11.71 -6.34 -1.15
C THR A 130 -12.66 -6.33 0.05
N GLU A 131 -12.18 -6.80 1.21
CA GLU A 131 -12.99 -6.78 2.43
C GLU A 131 -13.00 -5.39 3.08
N ARG A 132 -11.84 -4.75 3.14
CA ARG A 132 -11.60 -3.39 3.64
C ARG A 132 -10.39 -2.80 2.93
N LEU A 133 -10.32 -1.49 2.89
CA LEU A 133 -9.24 -0.78 2.22
C LEU A 133 -8.58 0.23 3.17
N ILE A 134 -7.25 0.15 3.32
CA ILE A 134 -6.46 1.13 4.07
C ILE A 134 -5.45 1.76 3.14
N ILE A 135 -5.47 3.07 3.02
CA ILE A 135 -4.60 3.82 2.10
C ILE A 135 -3.75 4.81 2.87
N LEU A 136 -2.45 4.75 2.66
CA LEU A 136 -1.46 5.65 3.23
C LEU A 136 -0.89 6.55 2.15
N ASN A 137 -0.92 7.85 2.38
CA ASN A 137 -0.32 8.88 1.52
C ASN A 137 -0.55 8.65 0.02
N CYS A 138 -1.78 8.34 -0.36
CA CYS A 138 -2.18 8.22 -1.77
C CYS A 138 -3.64 8.68 -1.94
N PRO A 139 -3.90 9.81 -2.61
CA PRO A 139 -5.24 10.24 -2.96
C PRO A 139 -5.95 9.22 -3.86
N HIS A 140 -7.29 9.24 -3.83
CA HIS A 140 -8.09 8.49 -4.80
C HIS A 140 -7.71 8.91 -6.24
N PRO A 141 -7.69 8.00 -7.24
CA PRO A 141 -7.28 8.30 -8.61
C PRO A 141 -7.97 9.52 -9.22
N SER A 142 -9.29 9.70 -9.01
CA SER A 142 -10.01 10.87 -9.49
C SER A 142 -9.60 12.16 -8.76
N CYS A 143 -9.25 12.07 -7.47
CA CYS A 143 -8.81 13.23 -6.71
C CYS A 143 -7.41 13.70 -7.13
N ILE A 144 -6.46 12.78 -7.35
CA ILE A 144 -5.11 13.18 -7.80
C ILE A 144 -5.14 13.76 -9.22
N THR A 145 -5.97 13.22 -10.13
CA THR A 145 -6.08 13.79 -11.48
C THR A 145 -6.73 15.18 -11.47
N ARG A 146 -7.69 15.44 -10.56
CA ARG A 146 -8.23 16.77 -10.30
C ARG A 146 -7.14 17.74 -9.82
N GLU A 147 -6.35 17.34 -8.82
CA GLU A 147 -5.26 18.18 -8.33
C GLU A 147 -4.22 18.45 -9.42
N LEU A 148 -3.85 17.46 -10.22
CA LEU A 148 -2.95 17.65 -11.35
C LEU A 148 -3.52 18.58 -12.41
N ALA A 149 -4.84 18.56 -12.64
CA ALA A 149 -5.48 19.43 -13.63
C ALA A 149 -5.59 20.89 -13.17
N HIS A 150 -5.83 21.13 -11.87
CA HIS A 150 -6.26 22.44 -11.37
C HIS A 150 -5.37 23.05 -10.29
N ASN A 151 -4.44 22.30 -9.70
CA ASN A 151 -3.58 22.79 -8.62
C ASN A 151 -2.12 22.95 -9.10
N PRO A 152 -1.65 24.20 -9.37
CA PRO A 152 -0.28 24.44 -9.82
C PRO A 152 0.77 23.95 -8.82
N GLN A 153 0.49 23.97 -7.51
CA GLN A 153 1.41 23.49 -6.50
C GLN A 153 1.56 21.96 -6.61
N GLN A 154 0.45 21.21 -6.80
CA GLN A 154 0.54 19.77 -7.03
C GLN A 154 1.30 19.46 -8.33
N GLN A 155 1.08 20.22 -9.40
CA GLN A 155 1.83 20.06 -10.64
C GLN A 155 3.34 20.26 -10.44
N GLN A 156 3.74 21.25 -9.66
CA GLN A 156 5.13 21.51 -9.32
C GLN A 156 5.72 20.37 -8.48
N GLN A 157 5.03 19.92 -7.45
CA GLN A 157 5.49 18.82 -6.60
C GLN A 157 5.54 17.48 -7.35
N SER A 158 4.79 17.35 -8.42
CA SER A 158 4.82 16.17 -9.31
C SER A 158 5.89 16.23 -10.40
N ALA A 159 6.81 17.21 -10.38
CA ALA A 159 7.86 17.35 -11.39
C ALA A 159 8.78 16.12 -11.46
N TYR A 160 9.09 15.52 -10.30
CA TYR A 160 9.89 14.31 -10.23
C TYR A 160 9.33 13.15 -11.06
N ALA A 161 7.99 13.01 -11.11
CA ALA A 161 7.36 11.95 -11.89
C ALA A 161 7.61 12.13 -13.40
N ARG A 162 7.64 13.37 -13.88
CA ARG A 162 8.02 13.69 -15.28
C ARG A 162 9.49 13.39 -15.55
N ASP A 163 10.36 13.67 -14.58
CA ASP A 163 11.79 13.35 -14.68
C ASP A 163 11.99 11.82 -14.72
N PHE A 164 11.25 11.07 -13.94
CA PHE A 164 11.28 9.60 -13.95
C PHE A 164 10.71 8.99 -15.25
N GLN A 165 9.86 9.72 -15.96
CA GLN A 165 9.35 9.32 -17.26
C GLN A 165 10.33 9.50 -18.41
N GLN A 166 11.45 10.21 -18.20
CA GLN A 166 12.49 10.41 -19.22
C GLN A 166 13.26 9.12 -19.48
N GLU A 167 13.73 8.98 -20.72
CA GLU A 167 14.63 7.90 -21.09
C GLU A 167 15.94 8.00 -20.29
N GLY A 168 16.45 6.85 -19.82
CA GLY A 168 17.69 6.80 -19.05
C GLY A 168 17.62 7.41 -17.64
N ALA A 169 16.44 7.85 -17.15
CA ALA A 169 16.29 8.41 -15.81
C ALA A 169 16.80 7.47 -14.69
N HIS A 170 16.60 6.16 -14.86
CA HIS A 170 17.07 5.12 -13.93
C HIS A 170 18.59 5.16 -13.68
N LYS A 171 19.39 5.63 -14.65
CA LYS A 171 20.87 5.70 -14.54
C LYS A 171 21.35 6.70 -13.46
N ARG A 172 20.46 7.58 -12.99
CA ARG A 172 20.74 8.55 -11.93
C ARG A 172 20.44 8.02 -10.53
N LEU A 173 19.79 6.87 -10.44
CA LEU A 173 19.43 6.25 -9.18
C LEU A 173 20.53 5.31 -8.71
N THR A 174 20.76 5.30 -7.40
CA THR A 174 21.68 4.37 -6.75
C THR A 174 21.02 3.81 -5.48
N PRO A 175 21.42 2.63 -4.99
CA PRO A 175 20.94 2.11 -3.71
C PRO A 175 21.09 3.11 -2.57
N GLU A 176 22.23 3.82 -2.54
CA GLU A 176 22.56 4.82 -1.53
C GLU A 176 21.61 6.03 -1.59
N SER A 177 21.32 6.55 -2.79
CA SER A 177 20.40 7.68 -2.97
C SER A 177 18.96 7.31 -2.59
N LEU A 178 18.53 6.10 -2.97
CA LEU A 178 17.17 5.62 -2.67
C LEU A 178 16.97 5.25 -1.18
N SER A 179 18.03 4.90 -0.46
CA SER A 179 17.98 4.60 0.98
C SER A 179 18.37 5.77 1.89
N ALA A 180 18.68 6.95 1.34
CA ALA A 180 19.18 8.10 2.11
C ALA A 180 18.21 8.59 3.20
N TRP A 181 16.92 8.42 3.01
CA TRP A 181 15.87 8.80 3.94
C TRP A 181 15.77 7.87 5.16
N VAL A 182 16.31 6.65 5.10
CA VAL A 182 16.25 5.66 6.19
C VAL A 182 17.23 6.07 7.28
N LYS A 183 16.73 6.48 8.44
CA LYS A 183 17.53 7.00 9.56
C LYS A 183 18.16 5.89 10.40
N ASP A 184 17.43 4.79 10.61
CA ASP A 184 17.92 3.64 11.36
C ASP A 184 18.96 2.87 10.54
N SER A 185 20.16 2.69 11.10
CA SER A 185 21.30 2.08 10.38
C SER A 185 21.04 0.61 10.05
N THR A 186 20.43 -0.14 10.96
CA THR A 186 20.10 -1.55 10.74
C THR A 186 19.09 -1.70 9.61
N ALA A 187 17.99 -0.94 9.66
CA ALA A 187 17.01 -0.93 8.59
C ALA A 187 17.63 -0.50 7.25
N ARG A 188 18.54 0.49 7.26
CA ARG A 188 19.19 0.99 6.05
C ARG A 188 20.00 -0.08 5.32
N GLU A 189 20.65 -0.99 6.02
CA GLU A 189 21.33 -2.12 5.39
C GLU A 189 20.37 -3.03 4.63
N TYR A 190 19.18 -3.33 5.19
CA TYR A 190 18.14 -4.06 4.47
C TYR A 190 17.69 -3.33 3.19
N TYR A 191 17.56 -2.01 3.26
CA TYR A 191 17.18 -1.18 2.08
C TYR A 191 18.27 -1.19 1.01
N LEU A 192 19.55 -1.04 1.40
CA LEU A 192 20.67 -1.11 0.46
C LEU A 192 20.70 -2.46 -0.26
N GLU A 193 20.55 -3.56 0.47
CA GLU A 193 20.49 -4.90 -0.10
C GLU A 193 19.31 -5.10 -1.05
N ALA A 194 18.11 -4.63 -0.66
CA ALA A 194 16.92 -4.72 -1.48
C ALA A 194 17.07 -3.92 -2.79
N PHE A 195 17.64 -2.71 -2.73
CA PHE A 195 17.84 -1.89 -3.93
C PHE A 195 18.97 -2.42 -4.84
N ARG A 196 20.00 -3.08 -4.30
CA ARG A 196 20.99 -3.80 -5.12
C ARG A 196 20.39 -4.95 -5.90
N ARG A 197 19.31 -5.56 -5.41
CA ARG A 197 18.56 -6.64 -6.09
C ARG A 197 17.47 -6.11 -7.02
N SER A 198 17.07 -4.86 -6.87
CA SER A 198 16.01 -4.21 -7.66
C SER A 198 16.50 -3.77 -9.02
N ASP A 199 15.59 -3.60 -9.98
CA ASP A 199 15.87 -3.01 -11.28
C ASP A 199 15.26 -1.59 -11.33
N PHE A 200 16.11 -0.57 -11.36
CA PHE A 200 15.65 0.82 -11.32
C PHE A 200 14.90 1.24 -12.57
N GLU A 201 15.17 0.66 -13.74
CA GLU A 201 14.38 0.92 -14.92
C GLU A 201 12.97 0.34 -14.78
N ALA A 202 12.89 -0.90 -14.29
CA ALA A 202 11.63 -1.56 -13.95
C ALA A 202 10.81 -0.75 -12.92
N MET A 203 11.45 -0.24 -11.87
CA MET A 203 10.81 0.63 -10.89
C MET A 203 10.25 1.91 -11.51
N LEU A 204 10.95 2.52 -12.48
CA LEU A 204 10.48 3.72 -13.16
C LEU A 204 9.40 3.45 -14.22
N HIS A 205 9.20 2.20 -14.65
CA HIS A 205 8.08 1.86 -15.52
C HIS A 205 6.71 2.10 -14.88
N TYR A 206 6.59 2.08 -13.55
CA TYR A 206 5.37 2.49 -12.85
C TYR A 206 4.96 3.90 -13.25
N TYR A 207 5.90 4.85 -13.26
CA TYR A 207 5.67 6.24 -13.68
C TYR A 207 5.45 6.36 -15.19
N LYS A 208 6.25 5.64 -15.99
CA LYS A 208 6.16 5.70 -17.45
C LYS A 208 4.82 5.20 -17.97
N GLN A 209 4.24 4.17 -17.35
CA GLN A 209 3.02 3.52 -17.78
C GLN A 209 1.74 4.09 -17.15
N ASN A 210 1.81 4.52 -15.87
CA ASN A 210 0.59 4.77 -15.11
C ASN A 210 0.47 6.20 -14.56
N TYR A 211 1.55 7.00 -14.54
CA TYR A 211 1.45 8.37 -14.05
C TYR A 211 1.00 9.33 -15.15
N PRO A 212 0.01 10.21 -14.90
CA PRO A 212 -0.50 11.15 -15.92
C PRO A 212 0.60 12.06 -16.48
N ARG A 213 0.45 12.41 -17.76
CA ARG A 213 1.33 13.37 -18.47
C ARG A 213 0.56 14.64 -18.82
N PRO A 214 1.24 15.80 -18.88
CA PRO A 214 0.60 17.02 -19.37
C PRO A 214 0.18 16.89 -20.87
N PRO A 215 -0.88 17.55 -21.31
CA PRO A 215 -1.79 18.37 -20.50
C PRO A 215 -2.65 17.51 -19.58
N TYR A 216 -2.63 17.84 -18.29
CA TYR A 216 -3.41 17.09 -17.29
C TYR A 216 -4.92 17.31 -17.48
N ARG A 217 -5.67 16.24 -17.27
CA ARG A 217 -7.15 16.24 -17.30
C ARG A 217 -7.69 15.51 -16.10
N GLU A 218 -8.83 15.92 -15.63
CA GLU A 218 -9.57 15.13 -14.64
C GLU A 218 -10.01 13.82 -15.25
N VAL A 219 -9.87 12.76 -14.47
CA VAL A 219 -10.36 11.42 -14.82
C VAL A 219 -11.29 10.97 -13.70
N TYR A 220 -12.53 10.72 -14.07
CA TYR A 220 -13.55 10.26 -13.15
C TYR A 220 -13.63 8.74 -13.18
N SER A 221 -13.58 8.12 -11.99
CA SER A 221 -13.87 6.68 -11.90
C SER A 221 -15.35 6.45 -12.18
N PRO A 222 -15.70 5.57 -13.12
CA PRO A 222 -17.12 5.24 -13.37
C PRO A 222 -17.72 4.35 -12.26
N VAL A 223 -16.87 3.77 -11.41
CA VAL A 223 -17.24 2.82 -10.36
C VAL A 223 -16.73 3.34 -9.02
N LYS A 224 -17.60 3.34 -8.02
CA LYS A 224 -17.24 3.68 -6.63
C LYS A 224 -16.64 2.46 -5.92
N VAL A 225 -15.76 2.74 -4.96
CA VAL A 225 -15.20 1.72 -4.07
C VAL A 225 -16.29 1.25 -3.11
N GLN A 226 -16.56 -0.06 -3.09
CA GLN A 226 -17.60 -0.66 -2.27
C GLN A 226 -17.14 -1.01 -0.85
N ALA A 227 -15.84 -1.21 -0.65
CA ALA A 227 -15.30 -1.52 0.67
C ALA A 227 -15.25 -0.28 1.57
N PRO A 228 -15.42 -0.44 2.91
CA PRO A 228 -15.09 0.62 3.85
C PRO A 228 -13.62 1.04 3.73
N VAL A 229 -13.34 2.34 3.87
CA VAL A 229 -12.02 2.92 3.65
C VAL A 229 -11.50 3.61 4.91
N LEU A 230 -10.25 3.31 5.28
CA LEU A 230 -9.43 4.13 6.16
C LEU A 230 -8.34 4.79 5.32
N GLN A 231 -8.31 6.12 5.29
CA GLN A 231 -7.25 6.88 4.64
C GLN A 231 -6.41 7.59 5.70
N ILE A 232 -5.08 7.33 5.71
CA ILE A 232 -4.14 7.95 6.63
C ILE A 232 -3.16 8.79 5.81
N HIS A 233 -2.95 10.06 6.17
CA HIS A 233 -2.12 10.96 5.39
C HIS A 233 -1.26 11.88 6.26
N GLY A 234 0.04 11.91 5.95
CA GLY A 234 0.98 12.85 6.56
C GLY A 234 0.85 14.24 5.95
N LEU A 235 0.56 15.27 6.77
CA LEU A 235 0.32 16.63 6.25
C LEU A 235 1.58 17.35 5.75
N GLN A 236 2.78 16.77 5.97
CA GLN A 236 4.04 17.27 5.42
C GLN A 236 4.46 16.52 4.15
N ASP A 237 3.56 15.74 3.55
CA ASP A 237 3.81 15.10 2.25
C ASP A 237 4.07 16.14 1.18
N GLN A 238 5.27 16.07 0.58
CA GLN A 238 5.72 16.99 -0.46
C GLN A 238 5.45 16.49 -1.88
N TYR A 239 4.98 15.25 -2.03
CA TYR A 239 4.73 14.62 -3.32
C TYR A 239 3.25 14.57 -3.67
N LEU A 240 2.45 14.11 -2.72
CA LEU A 240 1.01 13.98 -2.84
C LEU A 240 0.35 14.87 -1.80
N LEU A 241 0.03 16.10 -2.20
CA LEU A 241 -0.43 17.14 -1.29
C LEU A 241 -1.79 16.80 -0.66
N PRO A 242 -2.06 17.29 0.57
CA PRO A 242 -3.33 17.03 1.27
C PRO A 242 -4.59 17.51 0.53
N GLY A 243 -4.45 18.40 -0.47
CA GLY A 243 -5.57 18.79 -1.35
C GLY A 243 -6.24 17.61 -2.03
N GLY A 244 -5.46 16.57 -2.35
CA GLY A 244 -5.95 15.33 -2.93
C GLY A 244 -6.88 14.50 -2.04
N LEU A 245 -6.98 14.82 -0.74
CA LEU A 245 -7.92 14.15 0.17
C LEU A 245 -9.34 14.70 0.07
N LYS A 246 -9.48 15.93 -0.45
CA LYS A 246 -10.77 16.60 -0.54
C LYS A 246 -11.73 15.82 -1.44
N ASN A 247 -12.93 15.62 -0.93
CA ASN A 247 -14.02 14.95 -1.63
C ASN A 247 -13.75 13.47 -1.98
N THR A 248 -12.82 12.80 -1.31
CA THR A 248 -12.60 11.34 -1.51
C THR A 248 -13.89 10.54 -1.33
N TRP A 249 -14.76 10.94 -0.38
CA TRP A 249 -16.03 10.27 -0.09
C TRP A 249 -17.03 10.24 -1.26
N GLU A 250 -16.89 11.11 -2.26
CA GLU A 250 -17.74 11.10 -3.46
C GLU A 250 -17.52 9.85 -4.32
N TRP A 251 -16.35 9.21 -4.16
CA TRP A 251 -15.92 8.02 -4.89
C TRP A 251 -16.11 6.71 -4.12
N LEU A 252 -16.80 6.77 -2.98
CA LEU A 252 -17.02 5.62 -2.10
C LEU A 252 -18.53 5.34 -1.96
N GLU A 253 -18.89 4.06 -1.83
CA GLU A 253 -20.25 3.63 -1.50
C GLU A 253 -20.44 3.40 0.00
N ASN A 254 -19.33 3.21 0.72
CA ASN A 254 -19.31 2.90 2.14
C ASN A 254 -18.56 3.97 2.95
N ASP A 255 -18.47 3.75 4.27
CA ASP A 255 -17.85 4.68 5.22
C ASP A 255 -16.39 4.98 4.88
N CYS A 256 -16.03 6.25 5.06
CA CYS A 256 -14.67 6.75 4.96
C CYS A 256 -14.20 7.32 6.29
N THR A 257 -13.16 6.74 6.85
CA THR A 257 -12.43 7.33 7.98
C THR A 257 -11.18 8.00 7.45
N LEU A 258 -11.04 9.30 7.70
CA LEU A 258 -9.85 10.06 7.33
C LEU A 258 -9.06 10.43 8.57
N VAL A 259 -7.80 10.05 8.59
CA VAL A 259 -6.83 10.40 9.64
C VAL A 259 -5.69 11.21 9.02
N THR A 260 -5.43 12.40 9.55
CA THR A 260 -4.29 13.21 9.14
C THR A 260 -3.27 13.30 10.26
N ILE A 261 -1.98 13.14 9.93
CA ILE A 261 -0.88 13.21 10.90
C ILE A 261 -0.03 14.43 10.58
N ARG A 262 -0.11 15.44 11.47
CA ARG A 262 0.47 16.78 11.22
C ARG A 262 1.96 16.78 10.98
N GLN A 263 2.72 15.92 11.69
CA GLN A 263 4.20 15.93 11.68
C GLN A 263 4.81 14.88 10.77
N ALA A 264 3.99 14.08 10.09
CA ALA A 264 4.44 13.05 9.15
C ALA A 264 4.50 13.58 7.72
N GLY A 265 5.48 13.12 6.98
CA GLY A 265 5.65 13.34 5.55
C GLY A 265 5.05 12.21 4.72
N HIS A 266 5.66 11.97 3.56
CA HIS A 266 5.21 10.97 2.60
C HIS A 266 5.29 9.53 3.15
N LEU A 267 6.31 9.21 3.88
CA LEU A 267 6.53 7.86 4.45
C LEU A 267 5.87 7.73 5.82
N VAL A 268 4.56 7.98 5.89
CA VAL A 268 3.81 8.08 7.15
C VAL A 268 3.94 6.85 8.03
N GLN A 269 4.03 5.65 7.45
CA GLN A 269 4.23 4.37 8.14
C GLN A 269 5.59 4.26 8.86
N HIS A 270 6.55 5.11 8.50
CA HIS A 270 7.84 5.26 9.16
C HIS A 270 7.87 6.46 10.09
N ASP A 271 7.45 7.64 9.60
CA ASP A 271 7.52 8.90 10.32
C ASP A 271 6.69 8.88 11.60
N SER A 272 5.61 8.11 11.61
CA SER A 272 4.66 8.00 12.71
C SER A 272 4.15 6.56 12.88
N ALA A 273 5.08 5.59 12.90
CA ALA A 273 4.77 4.16 12.90
C ALA A 273 3.74 3.76 13.97
N ASP A 274 3.89 4.24 15.19
CA ASP A 274 3.00 3.91 16.32
C ASP A 274 1.59 4.46 16.10
N LEU A 275 1.46 5.73 15.64
CA LEU A 275 0.15 6.34 15.37
C LEU A 275 -0.55 5.65 14.20
N VAL A 276 0.18 5.35 13.14
CA VAL A 276 -0.36 4.62 11.99
C VAL A 276 -0.85 3.25 12.42
N THR A 277 -0.02 2.50 13.13
CA THR A 277 -0.35 1.16 13.63
C THR A 277 -1.56 1.17 14.56
N HIS A 278 -1.61 2.12 15.50
CA HIS A 278 -2.73 2.29 16.43
C HIS A 278 -4.05 2.59 15.70
N ASN A 279 -4.04 3.51 14.73
CA ASN A 279 -5.23 3.82 13.94
C ASN A 279 -5.69 2.62 13.11
N MET A 280 -4.77 1.88 12.48
CA MET A 280 -5.10 0.65 11.78
C MET A 280 -5.75 -0.38 12.69
N LEU A 281 -5.13 -0.69 13.83
CA LEU A 281 -5.65 -1.66 14.80
C LEU A 281 -7.03 -1.28 15.30
N ASN A 282 -7.21 -0.05 15.75
CA ASN A 282 -8.50 0.44 16.26
C ASN A 282 -9.59 0.34 15.19
N TRP A 283 -9.30 0.80 13.97
CA TRP A 283 -10.27 0.77 12.89
C TRP A 283 -10.64 -0.66 12.47
N LEU A 284 -9.67 -1.58 12.46
CA LEU A 284 -9.89 -2.98 12.13
C LEU A 284 -10.68 -3.72 13.23
N VAL A 285 -10.40 -3.44 14.50
CA VAL A 285 -10.97 -4.17 15.64
C VAL A 285 -12.33 -3.60 16.06
N CYS A 286 -12.52 -2.27 16.11
CA CYS A 286 -13.78 -1.66 16.52
C CYS A 286 -14.97 -2.08 15.64
N GLN A 287 -14.76 -2.26 14.34
CA GLN A 287 -15.83 -2.74 13.46
C GLN A 287 -16.17 -4.22 13.67
N VAL A 288 -15.24 -5.05 14.12
CA VAL A 288 -15.52 -6.44 14.50
C VAL A 288 -16.41 -6.50 15.74
N TRP A 289 -16.14 -5.67 16.75
CA TRP A 289 -16.95 -5.60 17.96
C TRP A 289 -18.37 -5.05 17.70
N LEU A 290 -18.52 -4.07 16.82
CA LEU A 290 -19.84 -3.55 16.42
C LEU A 290 -20.71 -4.64 15.76
N LEU A 291 -20.14 -5.40 14.85
CA LEU A 291 -20.85 -6.51 14.19
C LEU A 291 -21.22 -7.63 15.19
N THR A 292 -20.35 -7.93 16.15
CA THR A 292 -20.63 -8.92 17.19
C THR A 292 -21.72 -8.43 18.15
N LEU A 293 -21.70 -7.16 18.55
CA LEU A 293 -22.72 -6.54 19.40
C LEU A 293 -24.09 -6.44 18.70
N LEU A 294 -24.11 -6.12 17.41
CA LEU A 294 -25.34 -6.10 16.62
C LEU A 294 -25.94 -7.52 16.50
N HIS A 295 -25.13 -8.52 16.28
CA HIS A 295 -25.56 -9.92 16.26
C HIS A 295 -26.12 -10.41 17.62
N TYR A 296 -25.51 -9.99 18.74
CA TYR A 296 -26.02 -10.25 20.09
C TYR A 296 -27.33 -9.50 20.36
N ARG A 297 -27.50 -8.30 19.84
CA ARG A 297 -28.72 -7.50 19.98
C ARG A 297 -29.90 -8.12 19.22
N ASP A 298 -29.65 -8.64 18.00
CA ASP A 298 -30.66 -9.34 17.22
C ASP A 298 -31.09 -10.66 17.88
N ILE A 299 -30.17 -11.37 18.52
CA ILE A 299 -30.47 -12.57 19.32
C ILE A 299 -31.28 -12.20 20.58
N LEU A 300 -30.97 -11.11 21.25
CA LEU A 300 -31.75 -10.65 22.43
C LEU A 300 -33.16 -10.18 22.07
N CYS A 301 -33.34 -9.55 20.89
CA CYS A 301 -34.68 -9.18 20.39
C CYS A 301 -35.54 -10.36 19.94
N MET A 302 -34.97 -11.53 19.73
CA MET A 302 -35.72 -12.77 19.44
C MET A 302 -36.24 -13.47 20.70
N PHE A 303 -35.79 -13.06 21.90
CA PHE A 303 -36.20 -13.63 23.18
C PHE A 303 -36.98 -12.66 24.08
N LEU A 304 -37.33 -11.47 23.60
CA LEU A 304 -38.28 -10.53 24.19
C LEU A 304 -39.52 -10.38 23.28
#